data_8bc00d1fc207c87cbbea426e86c2bca2
#
_entry.id   8bc00d1fc207c87cbbea426e86c2bca2
#
_cell.length_a   1.000
_cell.length_b   1.000
_cell.length_c   1.000
_cell.angle_alpha   90.00
_cell.angle_beta   90.00
_cell.angle_gamma   90.00
#
_symmetry.space_group_name_H-M   'P 1'
#
loop_
_entity.id
_entity.type
_entity.pdbx_description
1 polymer ?
#
loop_
_entity_poly.entity_id
_entity_poly.type
_entity_poly.pdbx_seq_one_letter_code
_entity_poly.pdbx_strand_id
1 'polypeptide(L)'
;MPSRFSMIAPVAGLVAAALGLSACDITIGASEYSVREQKTFTVHGPVRLALSTFDGSIKVRGWDRDEVAVEVEKVGPDQQTVDRIQVKTLQDGNAITVEVPKPSPLETSGMRRSPGANLVVTVPVKTAVVARSGDGSIEVRSVNGNVDLNTDDGSVRVEEIGGDLVARTGDGSVHGRKVDGRAEIRTGDGSVGLDGVLTGVTIETRDGSIEVTARPGSRTDTDWDVTTGDGNVQLEVPKGFGAEIDARSGDGRVRVDTLTDTPEGSSREDDERSSVTGKLGGGGKLLRVRSSSGSITVKLW
;
A
#
# COMPACT_ATOMS: atom_id res chain seq x y z
N MET A 1 -6.51 -26.97 69.78
CA MET A 1 -7.27 -26.39 68.63
C MET A 1 -6.28 -26.21 67.50
N PRO A 2 -6.31 -27.02 66.44
CA PRO A 2 -5.35 -26.87 65.36
C PRO A 2 -5.88 -25.94 64.26
N SER A 3 -5.01 -25.01 63.82
CA SER A 3 -5.17 -24.07 62.74
C SER A 3 -5.20 -24.79 61.38
N ARG A 4 -6.21 -24.49 60.55
CA ARG A 4 -6.34 -24.98 59.17
C ARG A 4 -5.49 -24.09 58.24
N PHE A 5 -4.45 -24.63 57.67
CA PHE A 5 -3.75 -24.08 56.53
C PHE A 5 -4.56 -24.39 55.26
N SER A 6 -5.03 -23.33 54.59
CA SER A 6 -5.66 -23.43 53.27
C SER A 6 -4.56 -23.39 52.18
N MET A 7 -4.33 -24.47 51.50
CA MET A 7 -3.47 -24.54 50.32
C MET A 7 -4.23 -23.98 49.12
N ILE A 8 -3.77 -22.86 48.58
CA ILE A 8 -4.18 -22.34 47.26
C ILE A 8 -3.33 -23.04 46.22
N ALA A 9 -3.93 -23.87 45.40
CA ALA A 9 -3.29 -24.47 44.24
C ALA A 9 -3.19 -23.48 43.09
N PRO A 10 -2.07 -23.39 42.35
CA PRO A 10 -1.98 -22.55 41.17
C PRO A 10 -2.74 -23.22 40.01
N VAL A 11 -3.69 -22.50 39.44
CA VAL A 11 -4.33 -22.86 38.18
C VAL A 11 -3.31 -22.63 37.06
N ALA A 12 -2.70 -23.68 36.58
CA ALA A 12 -1.90 -23.66 35.37
C ALA A 12 -2.84 -23.51 34.17
N GLY A 13 -2.88 -22.30 33.59
CA GLY A 13 -3.59 -22.05 32.35
C GLY A 13 -2.95 -22.82 31.20
N LEU A 14 -3.67 -23.79 30.69
CA LEU A 14 -3.28 -24.56 29.51
C LEU A 14 -3.50 -23.62 28.28
N VAL A 15 -2.43 -23.05 27.74
CA VAL A 15 -2.45 -22.40 26.43
C VAL A 15 -2.52 -23.52 25.39
N ALA A 16 -3.71 -23.80 24.90
CA ALA A 16 -3.91 -24.67 23.75
C ALA A 16 -3.43 -23.93 22.48
N ALA A 17 -2.20 -24.20 22.06
CA ALA A 17 -1.74 -23.86 20.73
C ALA A 17 -2.49 -24.73 19.73
N ALA A 18 -3.46 -24.16 19.01
CA ALA A 18 -4.10 -24.81 17.87
C ALA A 18 -3.03 -24.99 16.77
N LEU A 19 -2.46 -26.18 16.68
CA LEU A 19 -1.63 -26.61 15.57
C LEU A 19 -2.49 -26.69 14.31
N GLY A 20 -2.44 -25.65 13.46
CA GLY A 20 -3.06 -25.67 12.15
C GLY A 20 -2.44 -26.77 11.28
N LEU A 21 -3.27 -27.59 10.67
CA LEU A 21 -2.89 -28.61 9.69
C LEU A 21 -2.17 -27.91 8.52
N SER A 22 -0.89 -28.20 8.34
CA SER A 22 -0.13 -27.79 7.15
C SER A 22 -0.43 -28.80 6.04
N ALA A 23 -1.17 -28.37 5.01
CA ALA A 23 -1.28 -29.11 3.76
C ALA A 23 -0.16 -28.65 2.82
N CYS A 24 0.66 -29.57 2.30
CA CYS A 24 1.63 -29.28 1.26
C CYS A 24 1.12 -29.88 -0.05
N ASP A 25 0.99 -29.04 -1.07
CA ASP A 25 0.70 -29.48 -2.43
C ASP A 25 1.94 -29.22 -3.32
N ILE A 26 2.33 -30.20 -4.10
CA ILE A 26 3.51 -30.15 -4.96
C ILE A 26 3.06 -30.17 -6.41
N THR A 27 3.39 -29.11 -7.16
CA THR A 27 3.13 -29.04 -8.60
C THR A 27 4.45 -28.97 -9.37
N ILE A 28 4.65 -29.89 -10.31
CA ILE A 28 5.83 -29.94 -11.17
C ILE A 28 5.40 -29.51 -12.57
N GLY A 29 5.84 -28.31 -12.99
CA GLY A 29 5.73 -27.82 -14.37
C GLY A 29 7.01 -28.12 -15.16
N ALA A 30 6.94 -28.11 -16.51
CA ALA A 30 8.05 -28.49 -17.38
C ALA A 30 9.33 -27.62 -17.25
N SER A 31 9.31 -26.51 -16.47
CA SER A 31 10.44 -25.58 -16.29
C SER A 31 10.52 -24.92 -14.94
N GLU A 32 9.65 -25.26 -13.98
CA GLU A 32 9.58 -24.60 -12.69
C GLU A 32 9.04 -25.57 -11.64
N TYR A 33 9.67 -25.58 -10.47
CA TYR A 33 9.25 -26.37 -9.32
C TYR A 33 8.59 -25.43 -8.29
N SER A 34 7.39 -25.78 -7.85
CA SER A 34 6.71 -25.00 -6.81
C SER A 34 6.19 -25.89 -5.68
N VAL A 35 6.22 -25.35 -4.45
CA VAL A 35 5.67 -25.99 -3.25
C VAL A 35 4.78 -24.97 -2.55
N ARG A 36 3.56 -25.39 -2.21
CA ARG A 36 2.60 -24.58 -1.45
C ARG A 36 2.49 -25.06 -0.03
N GLU A 37 2.57 -24.11 0.89
CA GLU A 37 2.36 -24.31 2.32
C GLU A 37 1.21 -23.44 2.78
N GLN A 38 0.30 -23.99 3.60
CA GLN A 38 -0.82 -23.25 4.16
C GLN A 38 -0.77 -23.26 5.67
N LYS A 39 -1.09 -22.11 6.29
CA LYS A 39 -1.21 -21.96 7.75
C LYS A 39 -2.40 -21.09 8.08
N THR A 40 -3.11 -21.43 9.14
CA THR A 40 -4.25 -20.66 9.64
C THR A 40 -3.99 -20.25 11.08
N PHE A 41 -4.34 -19.01 11.41
CA PHE A 41 -4.21 -18.44 12.75
C PHE A 41 -5.57 -17.93 13.21
N THR A 42 -6.02 -18.36 14.37
CA THR A 42 -7.23 -17.81 15.01
C THR A 42 -6.87 -16.47 15.66
N VAL A 43 -7.71 -15.46 15.45
CA VAL A 43 -7.55 -14.11 15.98
C VAL A 43 -8.87 -13.60 16.56
N HIS A 44 -8.80 -12.61 17.45
CA HIS A 44 -9.99 -12.05 18.10
C HIS A 44 -9.91 -10.53 18.11
N GLY A 45 -10.62 -9.87 17.18
CA GLY A 45 -10.64 -8.42 17.04
C GLY A 45 -9.62 -7.88 16.01
N PRO A 46 -9.20 -6.61 16.11
CA PRO A 46 -8.31 -5.98 15.13
C PRO A 46 -6.97 -6.69 15.02
N VAL A 47 -6.54 -6.95 13.78
CA VAL A 47 -5.30 -7.68 13.45
C VAL A 47 -4.20 -6.72 13.04
N ARG A 48 -2.96 -7.05 13.38
CA ARG A 48 -1.74 -6.45 12.84
C ARG A 48 -1.00 -7.51 12.04
N LEU A 49 -0.92 -7.30 10.74
CA LEU A 49 -0.28 -8.21 9.80
C LEU A 49 1.04 -7.60 9.30
N ALA A 50 2.13 -8.33 9.46
CA ALA A 50 3.43 -7.98 8.90
C ALA A 50 3.89 -9.09 7.94
N LEU A 51 4.12 -8.73 6.67
CA LEU A 51 4.54 -9.63 5.62
C LEU A 51 5.85 -9.17 5.02
N SER A 52 6.79 -10.08 4.80
CA SER A 52 7.97 -9.78 3.99
C SER A 52 8.40 -10.98 3.16
N THR A 53 8.76 -10.72 1.91
CA THR A 53 9.39 -11.67 1.01
C THR A 53 10.56 -11.03 0.29
N PHE A 54 11.63 -11.79 0.07
CA PHE A 54 12.81 -11.28 -0.62
C PHE A 54 12.57 -11.06 -2.13
N ASP A 55 11.71 -11.89 -2.73
CA ASP A 55 11.29 -11.82 -4.12
C ASP A 55 9.98 -12.63 -4.25
N GLY A 56 8.98 -12.03 -4.89
CA GLY A 56 7.67 -12.63 -5.06
C GLY A 56 6.52 -11.68 -4.70
N SER A 57 5.36 -11.99 -5.23
CA SER A 57 4.17 -11.17 -5.02
C SER A 57 3.56 -11.36 -3.63
N ILE A 58 2.97 -10.29 -3.10
CA ILE A 58 2.17 -10.31 -1.87
C ILE A 58 0.75 -9.91 -2.22
N LYS A 59 -0.22 -10.77 -1.88
CA LYS A 59 -1.65 -10.48 -2.04
C LYS A 59 -2.34 -10.61 -0.70
N VAL A 60 -3.00 -9.52 -0.26
CA VAL A 60 -3.80 -9.50 0.97
C VAL A 60 -5.24 -9.19 0.64
N ARG A 61 -6.17 -9.96 1.18
CA ARG A 61 -7.60 -9.77 0.99
C ARG A 61 -8.37 -9.86 2.31
N GLY A 62 -9.25 -8.90 2.54
CA GLY A 62 -10.17 -8.93 3.67
C GLY A 62 -11.30 -9.94 3.50
N TRP A 63 -11.70 -10.59 4.60
CA TRP A 63 -12.88 -11.45 4.70
C TRP A 63 -13.63 -11.27 6.01
N ASP A 64 -14.78 -11.91 6.13
CA ASP A 64 -15.62 -11.86 7.34
C ASP A 64 -15.45 -13.13 8.19
N ARG A 65 -14.23 -13.36 8.68
CA ARG A 65 -13.91 -14.48 9.59
C ARG A 65 -12.86 -14.04 10.60
N ASP A 66 -12.91 -14.60 11.80
CA ASP A 66 -11.94 -14.35 12.89
C ASP A 66 -10.69 -15.25 12.76
N GLU A 67 -10.15 -15.32 11.58
CA GLU A 67 -8.94 -16.09 11.28
C GLU A 67 -8.08 -15.40 10.22
N VAL A 68 -6.79 -15.66 10.23
CA VAL A 68 -5.84 -15.28 9.20
C VAL A 68 -5.37 -16.54 8.49
N ALA A 69 -5.66 -16.67 7.19
CA ALA A 69 -5.18 -17.75 6.36
C ALA A 69 -4.00 -17.28 5.52
N VAL A 70 -2.90 -17.97 5.59
CA VAL A 70 -1.65 -17.68 4.88
C VAL A 70 -1.34 -18.84 3.96
N GLU A 71 -1.21 -18.58 2.68
CA GLU A 71 -0.67 -19.49 1.67
C GLU A 71 0.66 -18.92 1.18
N VAL A 72 1.69 -19.76 1.21
CA VAL A 72 3.02 -19.43 0.69
C VAL A 72 3.33 -20.37 -0.46
N GLU A 73 3.56 -19.84 -1.64
CA GLU A 73 4.02 -20.58 -2.80
C GLU A 73 5.51 -20.28 -3.03
N LYS A 74 6.35 -21.25 -2.70
CA LYS A 74 7.79 -21.21 -2.94
C LYS A 74 8.06 -21.65 -4.37
N VAL A 75 8.87 -20.93 -5.11
CA VAL A 75 9.15 -21.16 -6.54
C VAL A 75 10.64 -21.20 -6.76
N GLY A 76 11.09 -22.08 -7.63
CA GLY A 76 12.51 -22.19 -7.97
C GLY A 76 12.77 -23.10 -9.18
N PRO A 77 14.02 -23.14 -9.67
CA PRO A 77 14.41 -23.96 -10.81
C PRO A 77 14.36 -25.48 -10.53
N ASP A 78 14.45 -25.87 -9.26
CA ASP A 78 14.48 -27.27 -8.83
C ASP A 78 14.02 -27.42 -7.37
N GLN A 79 13.74 -28.64 -6.96
CA GLN A 79 13.32 -28.99 -5.62
C GLN A 79 14.33 -28.54 -4.54
N GLN A 80 15.62 -28.76 -4.77
CA GLN A 80 16.67 -28.43 -3.82
C GLN A 80 16.70 -26.92 -3.50
N THR A 81 16.44 -26.09 -4.49
CA THR A 81 16.34 -24.63 -4.34
C THR A 81 15.10 -24.26 -3.51
N VAL A 82 13.94 -24.84 -3.84
CA VAL A 82 12.68 -24.56 -3.13
C VAL A 82 12.75 -25.02 -1.69
N ASP A 83 13.36 -26.16 -1.40
CA ASP A 83 13.54 -26.68 -0.03
C ASP A 83 14.40 -25.76 0.87
N ARG A 84 15.26 -24.95 0.28
CA ARG A 84 16.09 -23.95 1.00
C ARG A 84 15.34 -22.68 1.36
N ILE A 85 14.22 -22.40 0.71
CA ILE A 85 13.41 -21.22 1.03
C ILE A 85 12.72 -21.46 2.39
N GLN A 86 13.15 -20.70 3.38
CA GLN A 86 12.60 -20.77 4.73
C GLN A 86 11.43 -19.81 4.89
N VAL A 87 10.35 -20.28 5.50
CA VAL A 87 9.20 -19.45 5.88
C VAL A 87 9.13 -19.38 7.39
N LYS A 88 9.29 -18.20 7.94
CA LYS A 88 9.15 -17.93 9.36
C LYS A 88 7.78 -17.34 9.63
N THR A 89 7.05 -17.90 10.56
CA THR A 89 5.75 -17.41 10.99
C THR A 89 5.73 -17.24 12.49
N LEU A 90 5.21 -16.10 12.96
CA LEU A 90 5.04 -15.81 14.38
C LEU A 90 3.63 -15.28 14.61
N GLN A 91 2.99 -15.78 15.66
CA GLN A 91 1.76 -15.22 16.20
C GLN A 91 1.99 -14.74 17.62
N ASP A 92 1.66 -13.46 17.88
CA ASP A 92 1.59 -12.87 19.22
C ASP A 92 0.22 -12.20 19.39
N GLY A 93 -0.70 -12.93 19.99
CA GLY A 93 -2.10 -12.54 20.06
C GLY A 93 -2.70 -12.32 18.67
N ASN A 94 -3.10 -11.08 18.37
CA ASN A 94 -3.63 -10.68 17.06
C ASN A 94 -2.55 -10.09 16.11
N ALA A 95 -1.28 -10.17 16.49
CA ALA A 95 -0.18 -9.80 15.59
C ALA A 95 0.35 -11.05 14.89
N ILE A 96 0.31 -11.05 13.57
CA ILE A 96 0.79 -12.13 12.72
C ILE A 96 1.95 -11.61 11.88
N THR A 97 3.07 -12.30 11.93
CA THR A 97 4.25 -12.01 11.11
C THR A 97 4.57 -13.20 10.23
N VAL A 98 4.76 -12.95 8.94
CA VAL A 98 5.24 -13.94 7.97
C VAL A 98 6.45 -13.34 7.26
N GLU A 99 7.58 -14.02 7.41
CA GLU A 99 8.84 -13.58 6.83
C GLU A 99 9.44 -14.68 5.96
N VAL A 100 9.77 -14.34 4.73
CA VAL A 100 10.55 -15.20 3.83
C VAL A 100 11.89 -14.48 3.57
N PRO A 101 12.94 -14.80 4.36
CA PRO A 101 14.22 -14.14 4.23
C PRO A 101 14.92 -14.55 2.94
N LYS A 102 15.75 -13.63 2.40
CA LYS A 102 16.56 -13.91 1.24
C LYS A 102 17.53 -15.05 1.53
N PRO A 103 17.59 -16.11 0.68
CA PRO A 103 18.59 -17.16 0.80
C PRO A 103 20.02 -16.60 0.71
N SER A 104 20.97 -17.28 1.34
CA SER A 104 22.38 -16.88 1.28
C SER A 104 22.91 -16.81 -0.16
N PRO A 105 23.76 -15.83 -0.53
CA PRO A 105 24.37 -15.78 -1.87
C PRO A 105 25.15 -17.04 -2.26
N LEU A 106 25.73 -17.76 -1.29
CA LEU A 106 26.39 -19.05 -1.51
C LEU A 106 25.41 -20.14 -1.97
N GLU A 107 24.13 -20.01 -1.61
CA GLU A 107 23.07 -20.97 -1.95
C GLU A 107 22.44 -20.69 -3.31
N THR A 108 22.58 -19.48 -3.83
CA THR A 108 21.97 -19.03 -5.10
C THR A 108 23.00 -18.85 -6.23
N SER A 109 24.30 -19.06 -5.94
CA SER A 109 25.36 -18.89 -6.93
C SER A 109 25.23 -19.90 -8.08
N GLY A 110 25.19 -19.39 -9.32
CA GLY A 110 25.11 -20.20 -10.53
C GLY A 110 23.70 -20.55 -10.99
N MET A 111 22.66 -20.07 -10.33
CA MET A 111 21.26 -20.30 -10.73
C MET A 111 20.89 -19.47 -11.96
N ARG A 112 20.19 -20.08 -12.91
CA ARG A 112 19.70 -19.41 -14.15
C ARG A 112 18.43 -18.59 -13.90
N ARG A 113 17.71 -18.81 -12.81
CA ARG A 113 16.51 -18.09 -12.36
C ARG A 113 16.57 -17.86 -10.87
N SER A 114 16.14 -16.69 -10.43
CA SER A 114 16.03 -16.35 -9.02
C SER A 114 14.90 -17.16 -8.37
N PRO A 115 15.14 -17.74 -7.19
CA PRO A 115 14.07 -18.30 -6.40
C PRO A 115 13.16 -17.19 -5.87
N GLY A 116 11.91 -17.51 -5.58
CA GLY A 116 10.94 -16.54 -5.05
C GLY A 116 9.92 -17.19 -4.14
N ALA A 117 9.15 -16.37 -3.42
CA ALA A 117 8.03 -16.83 -2.62
C ALA A 117 6.85 -15.88 -2.72
N ASN A 118 5.75 -16.36 -3.28
CA ASN A 118 4.50 -15.64 -3.35
C ASN A 118 3.70 -15.83 -2.06
N LEU A 119 3.17 -14.76 -1.51
CA LEU A 119 2.33 -14.77 -0.32
C LEU A 119 0.89 -14.41 -0.70
N VAL A 120 -0.06 -15.29 -0.38
CA VAL A 120 -1.49 -15.00 -0.48
C VAL A 120 -2.09 -15.09 0.92
N VAL A 121 -2.58 -13.97 1.43
CA VAL A 121 -3.04 -13.88 2.81
C VAL A 121 -4.46 -13.36 2.85
N THR A 122 -5.35 -14.08 3.53
CA THR A 122 -6.71 -13.64 3.76
C THR A 122 -6.88 -13.30 5.24
N VAL A 123 -7.42 -12.13 5.55
CA VAL A 123 -7.44 -11.54 6.90
C VAL A 123 -8.83 -11.01 7.26
N PRO A 124 -9.18 -10.87 8.54
CA PRO A 124 -10.35 -10.08 8.94
C PRO A 124 -10.31 -8.67 8.34
N VAL A 125 -11.46 -8.12 7.97
CA VAL A 125 -11.53 -6.75 7.40
C VAL A 125 -10.84 -5.71 8.29
N LYS A 126 -10.94 -5.83 9.62
CA LYS A 126 -10.29 -4.92 10.57
C LYS A 126 -8.81 -5.30 10.77
N THR A 127 -8.00 -5.05 9.76
CA THR A 127 -6.57 -5.39 9.77
C THR A 127 -5.73 -4.20 9.35
N ALA A 128 -4.70 -3.89 10.12
CA ALA A 128 -3.59 -3.05 9.70
C ALA A 128 -2.52 -3.92 9.02
N VAL A 129 -2.03 -3.48 7.87
CA VAL A 129 -1.12 -4.26 7.01
C VAL A 129 0.20 -3.54 6.83
N VAL A 130 1.30 -4.23 7.08
CA VAL A 130 2.64 -3.85 6.66
C VAL A 130 3.16 -4.93 5.73
N ALA A 131 3.47 -4.60 4.48
CA ALA A 131 3.97 -5.58 3.51
C ALA A 131 5.21 -5.06 2.80
N ARG A 132 6.23 -5.92 2.69
CA ARG A 132 7.49 -5.62 2.02
C ARG A 132 7.85 -6.73 1.05
N SER A 133 8.19 -6.36 -0.17
CA SER A 133 8.75 -7.26 -1.18
C SER A 133 10.04 -6.66 -1.76
N GLY A 134 10.94 -7.47 -2.29
CA GLY A 134 11.96 -6.98 -3.21
C GLY A 134 11.29 -6.56 -4.52
N ASP A 135 11.37 -7.40 -5.54
CA ASP A 135 10.91 -7.03 -6.88
C ASP A 135 9.44 -7.39 -7.18
N GLY A 136 8.74 -8.02 -6.24
CA GLY A 136 7.38 -8.51 -6.44
C GLY A 136 6.30 -7.45 -6.21
N SER A 137 5.21 -7.57 -6.95
CA SER A 137 4.05 -6.68 -6.78
C SER A 137 3.31 -6.92 -5.47
N ILE A 138 2.76 -5.85 -4.89
CA ILE A 138 1.95 -5.92 -3.67
C ILE A 138 0.52 -5.51 -3.99
N GLU A 139 -0.43 -6.34 -3.60
CA GLU A 139 -1.86 -6.09 -3.76
C GLU A 139 -2.57 -6.23 -2.42
N VAL A 140 -3.34 -5.20 -2.01
CA VAL A 140 -4.16 -5.23 -0.78
C VAL A 140 -5.59 -4.82 -1.10
N ARG A 141 -6.57 -5.63 -0.69
CA ARG A 141 -7.98 -5.36 -0.95
C ARG A 141 -8.86 -5.54 0.29
N SER A 142 -9.87 -4.69 0.40
CA SER A 142 -10.98 -4.78 1.37
C SER A 142 -10.50 -4.89 2.82
N VAL A 143 -9.62 -3.97 3.25
CA VAL A 143 -9.17 -3.87 4.64
C VAL A 143 -9.52 -2.50 5.24
N ASN A 144 -9.92 -2.53 6.51
CA ASN A 144 -10.22 -1.34 7.30
C ASN A 144 -9.16 -1.21 8.40
N GLY A 145 -8.11 -0.49 8.07
CA GLY A 145 -6.92 -0.24 8.89
C GLY A 145 -5.82 0.39 8.06
N ASN A 146 -4.77 0.86 8.73
CA ASN A 146 -3.65 1.48 8.05
C ASN A 146 -2.85 0.47 7.23
N VAL A 147 -2.40 0.89 6.05
CA VAL A 147 -1.67 0.06 5.09
C VAL A 147 -0.34 0.72 4.76
N ASP A 148 0.77 0.02 5.02
CA ASP A 148 2.14 0.46 4.71
C ASP A 148 2.81 -0.58 3.80
N LEU A 149 3.06 -0.19 2.55
CA LEU A 149 3.56 -1.07 1.50
C LEU A 149 4.89 -0.56 0.97
N ASN A 150 5.84 -1.46 0.83
CA ASN A 150 7.14 -1.16 0.25
C ASN A 150 7.59 -2.28 -0.68
N THR A 151 7.97 -1.93 -1.89
CA THR A 151 8.61 -2.85 -2.84
C THR A 151 9.72 -2.11 -3.57
N ASP A 152 10.76 -2.82 -4.02
CA ASP A 152 11.85 -2.16 -4.73
C ASP A 152 11.39 -1.78 -6.14
N ASP A 153 10.98 -2.75 -6.99
CA ASP A 153 10.59 -2.49 -8.39
C ASP A 153 9.15 -2.94 -8.74
N GLY A 154 8.46 -3.58 -7.81
CA GLY A 154 7.11 -4.09 -8.03
C GLY A 154 6.03 -3.00 -8.02
N SER A 155 4.97 -3.22 -8.77
CA SER A 155 3.79 -2.34 -8.71
C SER A 155 2.98 -2.56 -7.44
N VAL A 156 2.38 -1.48 -6.93
CA VAL A 156 1.47 -1.51 -5.79
C VAL A 156 0.04 -1.27 -6.24
N ARG A 157 -0.88 -2.13 -5.83
CA ARG A 157 -2.32 -1.96 -6.07
C ARG A 157 -3.10 -2.12 -4.79
N VAL A 158 -3.90 -1.11 -4.45
CA VAL A 158 -4.80 -1.16 -3.30
C VAL A 158 -6.24 -0.86 -3.71
N GLU A 159 -7.18 -1.53 -3.07
CA GLU A 159 -8.60 -1.34 -3.34
C GLU A 159 -9.42 -1.49 -2.05
N GLU A 160 -10.33 -0.55 -1.81
CA GLU A 160 -11.22 -0.55 -0.62
C GLU A 160 -10.43 -0.54 0.69
N ILE A 161 -9.70 0.55 0.92
CA ILE A 161 -8.92 0.76 2.13
C ILE A 161 -9.60 1.80 3.00
N GLY A 162 -10.01 1.41 4.21
CA GLY A 162 -10.58 2.31 5.20
C GLY A 162 -9.54 2.69 6.27
N GLY A 163 -8.59 3.54 5.89
CA GLY A 163 -7.49 3.99 6.73
C GLY A 163 -6.39 4.67 5.93
N ASP A 164 -5.31 5.05 6.61
CA ASP A 164 -4.18 5.72 5.96
C ASP A 164 -3.38 4.75 5.09
N LEU A 165 -2.99 5.21 3.91
CA LEU A 165 -2.17 4.49 2.95
C LEU A 165 -0.77 5.11 2.87
N VAL A 166 0.23 4.29 3.06
CA VAL A 166 1.62 4.59 2.72
C VAL A 166 2.09 3.58 1.69
N ALA A 167 2.55 4.03 0.52
CA ALA A 167 3.04 3.16 -0.54
C ALA A 167 4.35 3.69 -1.10
N ARG A 168 5.37 2.84 -1.13
CA ARG A 168 6.69 3.16 -1.68
C ARG A 168 7.13 2.09 -2.64
N THR A 169 7.63 2.52 -3.79
CA THR A 169 8.26 1.63 -4.78
C THR A 169 9.39 2.37 -5.48
N GLY A 170 10.39 1.68 -5.99
CA GLY A 170 11.43 2.26 -6.82
C GLY A 170 10.84 2.69 -8.16
N ASP A 171 10.57 1.75 -9.05
CA ASP A 171 10.14 2.06 -10.42
C ASP A 171 8.73 1.58 -10.76
N GLY A 172 8.04 0.93 -9.83
CA GLY A 172 6.69 0.40 -10.02
C GLY A 172 5.59 1.47 -9.97
N SER A 173 4.52 1.26 -10.70
CA SER A 173 3.33 2.12 -10.62
C SER A 173 2.51 1.83 -9.36
N VAL A 174 1.86 2.87 -8.82
CA VAL A 174 0.97 2.77 -7.66
C VAL A 174 -0.46 3.10 -8.07
N HIS A 175 -1.39 2.18 -7.81
CA HIS A 175 -2.80 2.38 -8.08
C HIS A 175 -3.64 2.14 -6.82
N GLY A 176 -4.30 3.20 -6.33
CA GLY A 176 -5.24 3.16 -5.21
C GLY A 176 -6.66 3.47 -5.67
N ARG A 177 -7.61 2.61 -5.33
CA ARG A 177 -9.03 2.81 -5.60
C ARG A 177 -9.84 2.69 -4.33
N LYS A 178 -10.78 3.61 -4.12
CA LYS A 178 -11.62 3.67 -2.91
C LYS A 178 -10.75 3.67 -1.64
N VAL A 179 -9.82 4.62 -1.58
CA VAL A 179 -8.98 4.84 -0.40
C VAL A 179 -9.64 5.92 0.45
N ASP A 180 -10.03 5.58 1.69
CA ASP A 180 -10.71 6.48 2.60
C ASP A 180 -9.78 6.84 3.75
N GLY A 181 -9.02 7.93 3.60
CA GLY A 181 -8.02 8.37 4.58
C GLY A 181 -6.96 9.30 3.98
N ARG A 182 -5.79 9.34 4.61
CA ARG A 182 -4.61 10.03 4.10
C ARG A 182 -3.83 9.10 3.19
N ALA A 183 -3.24 9.63 2.13
CA ALA A 183 -2.36 8.88 1.24
C ALA A 183 -0.97 9.53 1.15
N GLU A 184 0.08 8.74 1.38
CA GLU A 184 1.47 9.09 1.14
C GLU A 184 2.06 8.09 0.14
N ILE A 185 2.39 8.54 -1.07
CA ILE A 185 2.85 7.69 -2.16
C ILE A 185 4.17 8.23 -2.70
N ARG A 186 5.17 7.36 -2.81
CA ARG A 186 6.45 7.66 -3.45
C ARG A 186 6.82 6.57 -4.43
N THR A 187 7.20 6.99 -5.62
CA THR A 187 7.77 6.12 -6.66
C THR A 187 8.88 6.85 -7.40
N GLY A 188 9.83 6.15 -8.00
CA GLY A 188 10.81 6.73 -8.89
C GLY A 188 10.16 7.07 -10.23
N ASP A 189 10.05 6.09 -11.11
CA ASP A 189 9.62 6.31 -12.51
C ASP A 189 8.19 5.83 -12.81
N GLY A 190 7.48 5.33 -11.80
CA GLY A 190 6.12 4.82 -11.95
C GLY A 190 5.03 5.88 -11.95
N SER A 191 3.96 5.64 -12.67
CA SER A 191 2.76 6.48 -12.60
C SER A 191 1.95 6.20 -11.35
N VAL A 192 1.26 7.24 -10.84
CA VAL A 192 0.40 7.15 -9.66
C VAL A 192 -1.04 7.44 -10.04
N GLY A 193 -1.94 6.50 -9.76
CA GLY A 193 -3.39 6.70 -9.84
C GLY A 193 -4.03 6.54 -8.45
N LEU A 194 -4.75 7.54 -7.97
CA LEU A 194 -5.40 7.53 -6.66
C LEU A 194 -6.84 8.00 -6.75
N ASP A 195 -7.76 7.20 -6.24
CA ASP A 195 -9.19 7.51 -6.18
C ASP A 195 -9.73 7.22 -4.78
N GLY A 196 -10.47 8.16 -4.17
CA GLY A 196 -11.06 7.93 -2.85
C GLY A 196 -11.57 9.17 -2.13
N VAL A 197 -12.00 8.98 -0.88
CA VAL A 197 -12.36 10.05 0.05
C VAL A 197 -11.12 10.47 0.83
N LEU A 198 -10.42 11.47 0.32
CA LEU A 198 -9.07 11.81 0.77
C LEU A 198 -9.08 12.96 1.77
N THR A 199 -8.31 12.82 2.85
CA THR A 199 -8.18 13.83 3.91
C THR A 199 -6.81 14.48 3.96
N GLY A 200 -5.84 13.94 3.24
CA GLY A 200 -4.49 14.46 3.04
C GLY A 200 -3.80 13.66 1.95
N VAL A 201 -3.04 14.32 1.08
CA VAL A 201 -2.35 13.68 -0.04
C VAL A 201 -0.91 14.17 -0.11
N THR A 202 0.02 13.25 -0.12
CA THR A 202 1.42 13.51 -0.44
C THR A 202 1.84 12.51 -1.50
N ILE A 203 2.12 12.98 -2.72
CA ILE A 203 2.55 12.13 -3.83
C ILE A 203 3.81 12.71 -4.43
N GLU A 204 4.82 11.86 -4.57
CA GLU A 204 6.09 12.21 -5.18
C GLU A 204 6.49 11.12 -6.18
N THR A 205 6.74 11.52 -7.42
CA THR A 205 7.35 10.67 -8.45
C THR A 205 8.40 11.47 -9.22
N ARG A 206 9.42 10.78 -9.74
CA ARG A 206 10.45 11.43 -10.57
C ARG A 206 9.95 11.62 -12.01
N ASP A 207 9.54 10.55 -12.68
CA ASP A 207 9.22 10.58 -14.11
C ASP A 207 7.82 10.03 -14.48
N GLY A 208 6.93 9.88 -13.52
CA GLY A 208 5.60 9.34 -13.75
C GLY A 208 4.49 10.39 -13.77
N SER A 209 3.42 10.11 -14.51
CA SER A 209 2.21 10.93 -14.44
C SER A 209 1.41 10.62 -13.16
N ILE A 210 0.75 11.67 -12.63
CA ILE A 210 -0.07 11.55 -11.42
C ILE A 210 -1.52 11.88 -11.79
N GLU A 211 -2.42 10.96 -11.43
CA GLU A 211 -3.86 11.15 -11.54
C GLU A 211 -4.51 10.93 -10.17
N VAL A 212 -5.18 11.97 -9.66
CA VAL A 212 -5.89 11.90 -8.37
C VAL A 212 -7.33 12.32 -8.55
N THR A 213 -8.26 11.44 -8.19
CA THR A 213 -9.69 11.71 -8.15
C THR A 213 -10.17 11.72 -6.69
N ALA A 214 -10.31 12.92 -6.13
CA ALA A 214 -10.89 13.11 -4.81
C ALA A 214 -12.41 13.01 -4.88
N ARG A 215 -13.00 12.05 -4.17
CA ARG A 215 -14.45 11.83 -4.15
C ARG A 215 -15.18 12.79 -3.21
N PRO A 216 -16.51 12.97 -3.34
CA PRO A 216 -17.31 13.74 -2.39
C PRO A 216 -17.07 13.29 -0.94
N GLY A 217 -16.83 14.25 -0.04
CA GLY A 217 -16.38 14.01 1.33
C GLY A 217 -14.88 14.21 1.54
N SER A 218 -14.10 14.32 0.47
CA SER A 218 -12.68 14.70 0.55
C SER A 218 -12.54 16.14 1.04
N ARG A 219 -11.49 16.37 1.82
CA ARG A 219 -11.18 17.67 2.42
C ARG A 219 -9.69 17.81 2.69
N THR A 220 -9.24 19.05 2.84
CA THR A 220 -7.85 19.35 3.21
C THR A 220 -7.70 19.44 4.73
N ASP A 221 -7.67 18.29 5.44
CA ASP A 221 -7.36 18.29 6.88
C ASP A 221 -5.90 18.66 7.13
N THR A 222 -5.02 18.32 6.20
CA THR A 222 -3.60 18.71 6.13
C THR A 222 -3.31 19.29 4.74
N ASP A 223 -2.13 19.90 4.60
CA ASP A 223 -1.67 20.32 3.28
C ASP A 223 -1.56 19.11 2.33
N TRP A 224 -1.90 19.33 1.06
CA TRP A 224 -1.72 18.37 -0.01
C TRP A 224 -0.49 18.76 -0.82
N ASP A 225 0.39 17.82 -1.11
CA ASP A 225 1.59 18.02 -1.91
C ASP A 225 1.67 16.95 -3.00
N VAL A 226 1.60 17.39 -4.25
CA VAL A 226 1.61 16.52 -5.43
C VAL A 226 2.73 16.97 -6.35
N THR A 227 3.78 16.19 -6.43
CA THR A 227 5.01 16.57 -7.14
C THR A 227 5.45 15.47 -8.10
N THR A 228 5.73 15.85 -9.34
CA THR A 228 6.41 15.02 -10.34
C THR A 228 7.55 15.80 -11.02
N GLY A 229 8.58 15.10 -11.46
CA GLY A 229 9.58 15.68 -12.35
C GLY A 229 9.02 15.81 -13.77
N ASP A 230 8.97 14.75 -14.54
CA ASP A 230 8.65 14.77 -15.97
C ASP A 230 7.28 14.16 -16.31
N GLY A 231 6.29 14.32 -15.49
CA GLY A 231 4.95 13.80 -15.74
C GLY A 231 3.85 14.85 -15.73
N ASN A 232 2.71 14.49 -16.32
CA ASN A 232 1.51 15.31 -16.20
C ASN A 232 0.83 15.05 -14.85
N VAL A 233 0.22 16.09 -14.29
CA VAL A 233 -0.61 15.99 -13.09
C VAL A 233 -2.06 16.32 -13.44
N GLN A 234 -2.95 15.37 -13.20
CA GLN A 234 -4.39 15.57 -13.27
C GLN A 234 -4.99 15.38 -11.88
N LEU A 235 -5.63 16.43 -11.38
CA LEU A 235 -6.31 16.41 -10.08
C LEU A 235 -7.78 16.75 -10.29
N GLU A 236 -8.66 15.85 -9.91
CA GLU A 236 -10.10 16.05 -9.92
C GLU A 236 -10.62 16.15 -8.50
N VAL A 237 -11.26 17.27 -8.15
CA VAL A 237 -11.80 17.51 -6.81
C VAL A 237 -13.29 17.81 -6.87
N PRO A 238 -14.08 17.44 -5.84
CA PRO A 238 -15.53 17.66 -5.86
C PRO A 238 -15.86 19.14 -5.69
N LYS A 239 -17.01 19.54 -6.21
CA LYS A 239 -17.57 20.88 -5.92
C LYS A 239 -17.66 21.10 -4.42
N GLY A 240 -17.21 22.28 -3.97
CA GLY A 240 -17.14 22.60 -2.54
C GLY A 240 -15.86 22.18 -1.84
N PHE A 241 -14.92 21.54 -2.54
CA PHE A 241 -13.59 21.29 -2.01
C PHE A 241 -12.85 22.62 -1.75
N GLY A 242 -12.47 22.85 -0.48
CA GLY A 242 -11.81 24.08 -0.06
C GLY A 242 -10.29 23.89 0.03
N ALA A 243 -9.52 24.72 -0.70
CA ALA A 243 -8.07 24.76 -0.61
C ALA A 243 -7.50 26.11 -1.05
N GLU A 244 -6.30 26.43 -0.57
CA GLU A 244 -5.43 27.43 -1.20
C GLU A 244 -4.52 26.70 -2.18
N ILE A 245 -4.67 27.01 -3.49
CA ILE A 245 -3.89 26.35 -4.53
C ILE A 245 -2.62 27.12 -4.88
N ASP A 246 -1.50 26.41 -5.00
CA ASP A 246 -0.25 26.86 -5.60
C ASP A 246 0.22 25.78 -6.58
N ALA A 247 -0.10 25.94 -7.86
CA ALA A 247 0.25 25.03 -8.95
C ALA A 247 1.32 25.66 -9.84
N ARG A 248 2.41 24.94 -10.11
CA ARG A 248 3.51 25.42 -10.98
C ARG A 248 4.08 24.30 -11.81
N SER A 249 4.30 24.60 -13.10
CA SER A 249 5.07 23.78 -14.02
C SER A 249 6.29 24.57 -14.53
N GLY A 250 7.40 23.88 -14.76
CA GLY A 250 8.59 24.47 -15.38
C GLY A 250 8.35 24.73 -16.87
N ASP A 251 8.08 23.67 -17.64
CA ASP A 251 7.94 23.72 -19.09
C ASP A 251 6.52 23.40 -19.60
N GLY A 252 5.58 23.11 -18.70
CA GLY A 252 4.20 22.75 -19.04
C GLY A 252 3.19 23.87 -18.78
N ARG A 253 1.95 23.58 -19.12
CA ARG A 253 0.81 24.48 -18.87
C ARG A 253 0.10 24.12 -17.59
N VAL A 254 -0.38 25.13 -16.86
CA VAL A 254 -1.20 24.96 -15.67
C VAL A 254 -2.61 25.45 -15.94
N ARG A 255 -3.59 24.54 -15.82
CA ARG A 255 -5.02 24.84 -15.90
C ARG A 255 -5.70 24.53 -14.59
N VAL A 256 -6.46 25.46 -14.08
CA VAL A 256 -7.28 25.27 -12.88
C VAL A 256 -8.68 25.76 -13.18
N ASP A 257 -9.64 24.85 -13.17
CA ASP A 257 -11.05 25.20 -13.36
C ASP A 257 -11.57 25.92 -12.12
N THR A 258 -12.17 27.09 -12.31
CA THR A 258 -12.95 27.85 -11.32
C THR A 258 -12.21 28.23 -10.02
N LEU A 259 -11.35 29.22 -10.10
CA LEU A 259 -10.87 29.95 -8.92
C LEU A 259 -11.95 30.93 -8.45
N THR A 260 -12.21 30.98 -7.13
CA THR A 260 -13.18 31.91 -6.53
C THR A 260 -12.63 33.33 -6.35
N ASP A 261 -11.32 33.48 -6.26
CA ASP A 261 -10.60 34.77 -6.19
C ASP A 261 -9.47 34.77 -7.22
N THR A 262 -9.74 35.26 -8.40
CA THR A 262 -8.68 35.67 -9.34
C THR A 262 -8.29 37.11 -9.01
N PRO A 263 -7.00 37.46 -8.81
CA PRO A 263 -6.59 38.84 -8.67
C PRO A 263 -7.05 39.64 -9.90
N GLU A 264 -7.71 40.78 -9.67
CA GLU A 264 -8.10 41.70 -10.75
C GLU A 264 -6.85 42.07 -11.57
N GLY A 265 -6.80 41.65 -12.83
CA GLY A 265 -5.70 41.93 -13.75
C GLY A 265 -5.24 40.72 -14.56
N SER A 266 -5.73 39.53 -14.33
CA SER A 266 -5.43 38.40 -15.19
C SER A 266 -6.39 38.36 -16.38
N SER A 267 -5.92 38.93 -17.53
CA SER A 267 -6.59 38.83 -18.82
C SER A 267 -6.82 37.36 -19.22
N ARG A 268 -7.96 37.11 -19.88
CA ARG A 268 -8.44 35.79 -20.36
C ARG A 268 -7.60 35.13 -21.47
N GLU A 269 -6.28 35.28 -21.45
CA GLU A 269 -5.37 34.54 -22.32
C GLU A 269 -4.79 33.35 -21.49
N ASP A 270 -5.67 32.42 -21.11
CA ASP A 270 -5.40 31.37 -20.11
C ASP A 270 -4.60 30.16 -20.65
N ASP A 271 -4.14 30.21 -21.90
CA ASP A 271 -3.55 29.03 -22.55
C ASP A 271 -2.03 28.83 -22.33
N GLU A 272 -1.33 29.81 -21.73
CA GLU A 272 0.15 29.74 -21.62
C GLU A 272 0.72 29.96 -20.21
N ARG A 273 -0.08 29.82 -19.16
CA ARG A 273 0.43 30.04 -17.80
C ARG A 273 1.19 28.81 -17.29
N SER A 274 2.41 29.02 -16.81
CA SER A 274 3.21 28.00 -16.08
C SER A 274 2.92 27.99 -14.59
N SER A 275 2.14 28.92 -14.05
CA SER A 275 1.80 28.98 -12.63
C SER A 275 0.41 29.57 -12.38
N VAL A 276 -0.30 28.99 -11.41
CA VAL A 276 -1.59 29.46 -10.92
C VAL A 276 -1.60 29.40 -9.40
N THR A 277 -2.01 30.52 -8.78
CA THR A 277 -2.27 30.60 -7.33
C THR A 277 -3.64 31.19 -7.09
N GLY A 278 -4.34 30.74 -6.07
CA GLY A 278 -5.67 31.24 -5.75
C GLY A 278 -6.39 30.38 -4.72
N LYS A 279 -7.72 30.53 -4.66
CA LYS A 279 -8.57 29.75 -3.75
C LYS A 279 -9.54 28.89 -4.54
N LEU A 280 -9.68 27.66 -4.12
CA LEU A 280 -10.73 26.74 -4.54
C LEU A 280 -11.82 26.75 -3.46
N GLY A 281 -13.08 26.88 -3.86
CA GLY A 281 -14.20 26.91 -2.92
C GLY A 281 -14.02 28.00 -1.84
N GLY A 282 -14.20 27.61 -0.58
CA GLY A 282 -14.04 28.51 0.57
C GLY A 282 -12.60 28.76 1.02
N GLY A 283 -11.59 28.28 0.28
CA GLY A 283 -10.21 28.23 0.75
C GLY A 283 -9.99 27.10 1.76
N GLY A 284 -8.80 27.01 2.37
CA GLY A 284 -8.46 25.96 3.31
C GLY A 284 -6.96 25.79 3.46
N LYS A 285 -6.51 24.55 3.67
CA LYS A 285 -5.10 24.19 3.70
C LYS A 285 -4.49 24.28 2.30
N LEU A 286 -3.17 24.30 2.22
CA LEU A 286 -2.45 24.42 0.97
C LEU A 286 -2.59 23.15 0.11
N LEU A 287 -2.94 23.36 -1.16
CA LEU A 287 -2.83 22.37 -2.23
C LEU A 287 -1.66 22.79 -3.14
N ARG A 288 -0.52 22.18 -2.91
CA ARG A 288 0.68 22.39 -3.73
C ARG A 288 0.73 21.36 -4.84
N VAL A 289 0.90 21.82 -6.08
CA VAL A 289 1.07 20.94 -7.24
C VAL A 289 2.29 21.39 -8.04
N ARG A 290 3.21 20.50 -8.31
CA ARG A 290 4.46 20.77 -9.01
C ARG A 290 4.71 19.76 -10.12
N SER A 291 5.17 20.25 -11.27
CA SER A 291 5.78 19.44 -12.33
C SER A 291 6.96 20.21 -12.92
N SER A 292 8.06 19.53 -13.22
CA SER A 292 9.17 20.22 -13.91
C SER A 292 8.88 20.38 -15.40
N SER A 293 8.40 19.33 -16.08
CA SER A 293 8.23 19.34 -17.54
C SER A 293 6.83 18.97 -18.04
N GLY A 294 5.88 18.63 -17.16
CA GLY A 294 4.54 18.21 -17.57
C GLY A 294 3.47 19.25 -17.30
N SER A 295 2.33 19.09 -17.95
CA SER A 295 1.17 19.95 -17.72
C SER A 295 0.42 19.58 -16.44
N ILE A 296 -0.12 20.60 -15.77
CA ILE A 296 -0.95 20.44 -14.56
C ILE A 296 -2.39 20.83 -14.89
N THR A 297 -3.32 19.95 -14.59
CA THR A 297 -4.76 20.21 -14.75
C THR A 297 -5.49 19.92 -13.44
N VAL A 298 -6.18 20.91 -12.91
CA VAL A 298 -7.05 20.76 -11.73
C VAL A 298 -8.48 21.05 -12.14
N LYS A 299 -9.37 20.07 -11.98
CA LYS A 299 -10.78 20.13 -12.37
C LYS A 299 -11.70 20.02 -11.17
N LEU A 300 -12.81 20.74 -11.23
CA LEU A 300 -13.96 20.57 -10.33
C LEU A 300 -15.04 19.75 -11.04
N TRP A 301 -15.59 18.73 -10.39
CA TRP A 301 -16.62 17.85 -10.96
C TRP A 301 -17.86 17.69 -10.07
#